data_87fc83f6eadcdf43dbef2aecc2d80945
#
_entry.id   87fc83f6eadcdf43dbef2aecc2d80945
#
_cell.length_a   1.000
_cell.length_b   1.000
_cell.length_c   1.000
_cell.angle_alpha   90.00
_cell.angle_beta   90.00
_cell.angle_gamma   90.00
#
_symmetry.space_group_name_H-M   'P 1'
#
loop_
_entity.id
_entity.type
_entity.pdbx_description
1 polymer ?
#
loop_
_entity_poly.entity_id
_entity_poly.type
_entity_poly.pdbx_seq_one_letter_code
_entity_poly.pdbx_strand_id
1 'polypeptide(L)'
;LVWPLNNSGIGFMGFKILAINPGSTSTKIALYDDEQPTLALTLRHSAEEIARFPRIIDQLDWRKEMVLEALAKNNFDVKSLSAVIGRGGLIKPIESGVYEVNAALKNDLVNAQREHASNLGGLIAEQIAQAAGVKAYIADPVVVDELDDIARLSGIPECPRISIFHALNQKAIARRHAEKVGKRYEDLNLVVAHMGGGISVSAHCKGRVIDTNNALDGDGPIAPERAGTVPAGALVNLCFSGKYSQRDVLKMLA
;
A
#
# COMPACT_ATOMS: atom_id res chain seq x y z
N LEU A 1 3.67 5.95 20.17
CA LEU A 1 4.75 5.77 21.14
C LEU A 1 5.83 6.80 20.79
N VAL A 2 5.88 7.89 21.55
CA VAL A 2 6.97 8.86 21.47
C VAL A 2 8.14 8.26 22.24
N TRP A 3 9.22 7.93 21.53
CA TRP A 3 10.46 7.50 22.16
C TRP A 3 11.18 8.73 22.71
N PRO A 4 11.56 8.77 24.00
CA PRO A 4 12.31 9.91 24.54
C PRO A 4 13.73 9.90 23.99
N LEU A 5 14.14 11.00 23.37
CA LEU A 5 15.54 11.30 23.04
C LEU A 5 16.31 11.49 24.36
N ASN A 6 16.95 10.46 24.86
CA ASN A 6 17.93 10.59 25.94
C ASN A 6 19.34 10.68 25.33
N ASN A 7 19.86 11.88 25.35
CA ASN A 7 21.26 12.20 25.02
C ASN A 7 22.19 11.70 26.15
N SER A 8 22.54 10.44 26.13
CA SER A 8 23.65 9.90 26.93
C SER A 8 24.47 8.98 26.03
N GLY A 9 25.71 9.34 25.81
CA GLY A 9 26.70 8.82 24.89
C GLY A 9 27.02 7.31 24.91
N ILE A 10 26.03 6.51 24.62
CA ILE A 10 26.15 5.13 24.16
C ILE A 10 25.82 5.21 22.68
N GLY A 11 26.75 4.82 21.80
CA GLY A 11 26.55 4.83 20.36
C GLY A 11 25.29 4.04 20.02
N PHE A 12 24.21 4.73 19.74
CA PHE A 12 23.01 4.11 19.16
C PHE A 12 23.40 3.60 17.78
N MET A 13 23.47 2.28 17.63
CA MET A 13 23.46 1.69 16.29
C MET A 13 22.08 2.05 15.68
N GLY A 14 22.09 2.95 14.70
CA GLY A 14 20.87 3.34 13.98
C GLY A 14 20.17 2.14 13.35
N PHE A 15 18.86 2.20 13.19
CA PHE A 15 18.09 1.15 12.53
C PHE A 15 18.24 1.28 11.01
N LYS A 16 18.77 0.23 10.38
CA LYS A 16 18.83 0.14 8.92
C LYS A 16 17.59 -0.56 8.40
N ILE A 17 16.74 0.16 7.68
CA ILE A 17 15.45 -0.32 7.21
C ILE A 17 15.43 -0.31 5.68
N LEU A 18 15.08 -1.45 5.08
CA LEU A 18 14.79 -1.55 3.64
C LEU A 18 13.28 -1.42 3.43
N ALA A 19 12.85 -0.40 2.69
CA ALA A 19 11.47 -0.22 2.26
C ALA A 19 11.30 -0.68 0.81
N ILE A 20 10.24 -1.47 0.53
CA ILE A 20 9.95 -2.06 -0.78
C ILE A 20 8.53 -1.74 -1.21
N ASN A 21 8.37 -1.09 -2.37
CA ASN A 21 7.08 -0.69 -2.92
C ASN A 21 6.93 -1.20 -4.37
N PRO A 22 6.40 -2.40 -4.58
CA PRO A 22 6.11 -2.92 -5.90
C PRO A 22 4.90 -2.20 -6.52
N GLY A 23 5.09 -1.70 -7.73
CA GLY A 23 4.04 -1.19 -8.61
C GLY A 23 3.90 -2.03 -9.87
N SER A 24 2.96 -1.69 -10.75
CA SER A 24 2.69 -2.44 -11.99
C SER A 24 3.93 -2.51 -12.88
N THR A 25 4.60 -1.38 -13.12
CA THR A 25 5.72 -1.24 -14.06
C THR A 25 7.06 -0.95 -13.40
N SER A 26 7.13 -0.99 -12.07
CA SER A 26 8.38 -0.76 -11.33
C SER A 26 8.31 -1.30 -9.92
N THR A 27 9.49 -1.55 -9.33
CA THR A 27 9.65 -1.77 -7.89
C THR A 27 10.51 -0.64 -7.34
N LYS A 28 9.96 0.18 -6.45
CA LYS A 28 10.72 1.21 -5.76
C LYS A 28 11.28 0.63 -4.47
N ILE A 29 12.55 0.92 -4.19
CA ILE A 29 13.20 0.57 -2.94
C ILE A 29 13.87 1.78 -2.33
N ALA A 30 13.93 1.81 -1.01
CA ALA A 30 14.71 2.81 -0.29
C ALA A 30 15.35 2.18 0.96
N LEU A 31 16.60 2.57 1.23
CA LEU A 31 17.29 2.28 2.47
C LEU A 31 17.23 3.51 3.37
N TYR A 32 16.95 3.27 4.61
CA TYR A 32 16.94 4.30 5.66
C TYR A 32 17.96 3.93 6.74
N ASP A 33 18.64 4.94 7.25
CA ASP A 33 19.37 4.90 8.51
C ASP A 33 18.56 5.76 9.47
N ASP A 34 17.85 5.14 10.40
CA ASP A 34 16.75 5.72 11.15
C ASP A 34 15.71 6.43 10.24
N GLU A 35 15.60 7.74 10.31
CA GLU A 35 14.67 8.53 9.48
C GLU A 35 15.30 9.08 8.19
N GLN A 36 16.61 8.88 7.99
CA GLN A 36 17.34 9.46 6.86
C GLN A 36 17.42 8.47 5.70
N PRO A 37 16.90 8.81 4.51
CA PRO A 37 17.07 7.97 3.33
C PRO A 37 18.53 8.02 2.86
N THR A 38 19.19 6.87 2.80
CA THR A 38 20.58 6.72 2.34
C THR A 38 20.67 6.25 0.89
N LEU A 39 19.63 5.55 0.40
CA LEU A 39 19.53 5.09 -0.98
C LEU A 39 18.04 5.08 -1.39
N ALA A 40 17.74 5.54 -2.60
CA ALA A 40 16.40 5.43 -3.18
C ALA A 40 16.52 5.08 -4.67
N LEU A 41 15.91 3.96 -5.08
CA LEU A 41 15.98 3.45 -6.44
C LEU A 41 14.60 3.12 -6.98
N THR A 42 14.44 3.28 -8.30
CA THR A 42 13.27 2.81 -9.05
C THR A 42 13.73 1.76 -10.06
N LEU A 43 13.43 0.51 -9.77
CA LEU A 43 13.70 -0.62 -10.66
C LEU A 43 12.54 -0.72 -11.64
N ARG A 44 12.77 -0.32 -12.89
CA ARG A 44 11.75 -0.33 -13.94
C ARG A 44 11.62 -1.71 -14.55
N HIS A 45 10.41 -2.06 -14.95
CA HIS A 45 10.06 -3.34 -15.56
C HIS A 45 9.48 -3.05 -16.94
N SER A 46 10.03 -3.63 -17.98
CA SER A 46 9.47 -3.51 -19.33
C SER A 46 8.19 -4.35 -19.47
N ALA A 47 7.37 -4.01 -20.45
CA ALA A 47 6.16 -4.79 -20.74
C ALA A 47 6.49 -6.24 -21.12
N GLU A 48 7.61 -6.45 -21.85
CA GLU A 48 8.10 -7.77 -22.25
C GLU A 48 8.54 -8.62 -21.07
N GLU A 49 9.20 -8.01 -20.07
CA GLU A 49 9.60 -8.70 -18.84
C GLU A 49 8.37 -9.15 -18.03
N ILE A 50 7.41 -8.23 -17.86
CA ILE A 50 6.17 -8.51 -17.12
C ILE A 50 5.35 -9.59 -17.82
N ALA A 51 5.26 -9.56 -19.16
CA ALA A 51 4.48 -10.51 -19.95
C ALA A 51 4.96 -11.97 -19.87
N ARG A 52 6.17 -12.21 -19.32
CA ARG A 52 6.69 -13.57 -19.06
C ARG A 52 5.93 -14.29 -17.95
N PHE A 53 5.20 -13.55 -17.13
CA PHE A 53 4.53 -14.07 -15.94
C PHE A 53 3.02 -14.06 -16.13
N PRO A 54 2.36 -15.25 -16.14
CA PRO A 54 0.91 -15.34 -16.28
C PRO A 54 0.15 -14.63 -15.16
N ARG A 55 0.70 -14.65 -13.94
CA ARG A 55 0.10 -14.08 -12.74
C ARG A 55 1.08 -13.12 -12.06
N ILE A 56 0.55 -12.16 -11.33
CA ILE A 56 1.38 -11.20 -10.57
C ILE A 56 2.22 -11.93 -9.50
N ILE A 57 1.67 -12.94 -8.85
CA ILE A 57 2.40 -13.71 -7.82
C ILE A 57 3.64 -14.42 -8.40
N ASP A 58 3.62 -14.81 -9.66
CA ASP A 58 4.74 -15.49 -10.31
C ASP A 58 5.96 -14.57 -10.50
N GLN A 59 5.78 -13.24 -10.33
CA GLN A 59 6.86 -12.24 -10.37
C GLN A 59 7.65 -12.15 -9.06
N LEU A 60 7.27 -12.89 -8.01
CA LEU A 60 7.82 -12.74 -6.65
C LEU A 60 9.34 -12.89 -6.64
N ASP A 61 9.84 -14.04 -7.08
CA ASP A 61 11.28 -14.34 -7.04
C ASP A 61 12.07 -13.43 -7.98
N TRP A 62 11.58 -13.18 -9.18
CA TRP A 62 12.21 -12.26 -10.13
C TRP A 62 12.36 -10.86 -9.55
N ARG A 63 11.30 -10.30 -8.94
CA ARG A 63 11.38 -8.97 -8.33
C ARG A 63 12.28 -8.93 -7.09
N LYS A 64 12.28 -10.00 -6.29
CA LYS A 64 13.21 -10.15 -5.16
C LYS A 64 14.66 -10.12 -5.63
N GLU A 65 15.00 -10.91 -6.64
CA GLU A 65 16.36 -10.95 -7.18
C GLU A 65 16.81 -9.57 -7.71
N MET A 66 15.93 -8.85 -8.42
CA MET A 66 16.21 -7.47 -8.85
C MET A 66 16.50 -6.52 -7.67
N VAL A 67 15.79 -6.67 -6.55
CA VAL A 67 16.06 -5.88 -5.35
C VAL A 67 17.42 -6.23 -4.78
N LEU A 68 17.73 -7.52 -4.62
CA LEU A 68 19.02 -7.98 -4.09
C LEU A 68 20.20 -7.56 -4.97
N GLU A 69 20.07 -7.68 -6.30
CA GLU A 69 21.08 -7.19 -7.24
C GLU A 69 21.30 -5.68 -7.13
N ALA A 70 20.21 -4.90 -7.00
CA ALA A 70 20.30 -3.46 -6.86
C ALA A 70 21.03 -3.06 -5.56
N LEU A 71 20.78 -3.77 -4.45
CA LEU A 71 21.48 -3.57 -3.18
C LEU A 71 22.97 -3.95 -3.31
N ALA A 72 23.28 -5.08 -3.92
CA ALA A 72 24.66 -5.53 -4.14
C ALA A 72 25.45 -4.56 -5.04
N LYS A 73 24.86 -4.06 -6.14
CA LYS A 73 25.46 -3.03 -7.01
C LYS A 73 25.77 -1.71 -6.27
N ASN A 74 25.06 -1.44 -5.18
CA ASN A 74 25.32 -0.28 -4.32
C ASN A 74 26.17 -0.63 -3.08
N ASN A 75 26.84 -1.79 -3.08
CA ASN A 75 27.70 -2.27 -2.00
C ASN A 75 27.00 -2.35 -0.63
N PHE A 76 25.69 -2.64 -0.62
CA PHE A 76 24.93 -2.75 0.61
C PHE A 76 24.87 -4.22 1.07
N ASP A 77 25.31 -4.45 2.31
CA ASP A 77 25.19 -5.77 2.94
C ASP A 77 23.80 -5.94 3.56
N VAL A 78 23.00 -6.83 2.98
CA VAL A 78 21.65 -7.17 3.44
C VAL A 78 21.63 -7.65 4.90
N LYS A 79 22.71 -8.29 5.37
CA LYS A 79 22.83 -8.74 6.75
C LYS A 79 22.96 -7.60 7.77
N SER A 80 23.23 -6.38 7.31
CA SER A 80 23.27 -5.19 8.17
C SER A 80 21.87 -4.60 8.44
N LEU A 81 20.80 -5.12 7.82
CA LEU A 81 19.44 -4.66 8.03
C LEU A 81 18.97 -4.95 9.46
N SER A 82 18.18 -4.02 10.01
CA SER A 82 17.45 -4.19 11.26
C SER A 82 16.01 -4.68 11.03
N ALA A 83 15.42 -4.31 9.88
CA ALA A 83 14.09 -4.73 9.46
C ALA A 83 13.90 -4.52 7.96
N VAL A 84 12.91 -5.21 7.39
CA VAL A 84 12.44 -4.96 6.02
C VAL A 84 10.95 -4.61 6.08
N ILE A 85 10.53 -3.56 5.36
CA ILE A 85 9.13 -3.19 5.27
C ILE A 85 8.67 -3.21 3.82
N GLY A 86 7.59 -3.96 3.56
CA GLY A 86 6.93 -3.99 2.26
C GLY A 86 5.68 -3.12 2.26
N ARG A 87 5.32 -2.56 1.09
CA ARG A 87 3.98 -2.01 0.92
C ARG A 87 2.97 -3.14 1.11
N GLY A 88 1.98 -2.92 1.99
CA GLY A 88 0.89 -3.87 2.20
C GLY A 88 -0.01 -4.00 0.98
N GLY A 89 -0.48 -5.22 0.72
CA GLY A 89 -1.36 -5.56 -0.38
C GLY A 89 -2.83 -5.65 0.03
N LEU A 90 -3.60 -6.38 -0.78
CA LEU A 90 -5.04 -6.64 -0.60
C LEU A 90 -5.22 -7.85 0.34
N ILE A 91 -4.95 -7.66 1.60
CA ILE A 91 -5.26 -8.61 2.67
C ILE A 91 -6.70 -8.40 3.17
N LYS A 92 -7.14 -9.14 4.18
CA LYS A 92 -8.40 -8.85 4.88
C LYS A 92 -8.36 -7.44 5.47
N PRO A 93 -9.53 -6.77 5.61
CA PRO A 93 -9.62 -5.47 6.29
C PRO A 93 -8.97 -5.52 7.67
N ILE A 94 -8.22 -4.46 8.01
CA ILE A 94 -7.44 -4.38 9.23
C ILE A 94 -7.38 -2.91 9.68
N GLU A 95 -7.21 -2.66 10.97
CA GLU A 95 -6.99 -1.31 11.49
C GLU A 95 -5.64 -0.73 11.01
N SER A 96 -5.49 0.59 11.14
CA SER A 96 -4.21 1.25 10.85
C SER A 96 -3.10 0.76 11.77
N GLY A 97 -1.92 0.49 11.22
CA GLY A 97 -0.78 0.06 12.02
C GLY A 97 0.35 -0.55 11.21
N VAL A 98 1.36 -1.02 11.94
CA VAL A 98 2.49 -1.78 11.42
C VAL A 98 2.33 -3.24 11.86
N TYR A 99 2.37 -4.16 10.90
CA TYR A 99 2.11 -5.57 11.11
C TYR A 99 3.27 -6.42 10.66
N GLU A 100 3.69 -7.36 11.50
CA GLU A 100 4.68 -8.36 11.13
C GLU A 100 4.12 -9.30 10.06
N VAL A 101 4.90 -9.59 9.02
CA VAL A 101 4.52 -10.51 7.94
C VAL A 101 4.60 -11.94 8.45
N ASN A 102 3.53 -12.39 9.07
CA ASN A 102 3.37 -13.75 9.59
C ASN A 102 2.72 -14.69 8.56
N ALA A 103 2.55 -15.96 8.93
CA ALA A 103 1.98 -16.98 8.06
C ALA A 103 0.55 -16.66 7.58
N ALA A 104 -0.29 -16.07 8.45
CA ALA A 104 -1.66 -15.69 8.09
C ALA A 104 -1.67 -14.56 7.06
N LEU A 105 -0.84 -13.52 7.27
CA LEU A 105 -0.73 -12.40 6.33
C LEU A 105 -0.16 -12.86 4.99
N LYS A 106 0.84 -13.75 4.97
CA LYS A 106 1.36 -14.35 3.73
C LYS A 106 0.27 -15.12 2.97
N ASN A 107 -0.51 -15.91 3.69
CA ASN A 107 -1.63 -16.64 3.10
C ASN A 107 -2.67 -15.70 2.46
N ASP A 108 -3.01 -14.61 3.13
CA ASP A 108 -3.94 -13.60 2.58
C ASP A 108 -3.37 -12.93 1.32
N LEU A 109 -2.07 -12.61 1.29
CA LEU A 109 -1.41 -11.98 0.12
C LEU A 109 -1.36 -12.93 -1.09
N VAL A 110 -1.06 -14.22 -0.87
CA VAL A 110 -0.98 -15.23 -1.94
C VAL A 110 -2.36 -15.57 -2.51
N ASN A 111 -3.39 -15.64 -1.64
CA ASN A 111 -4.74 -16.03 -2.01
C ASN A 111 -5.70 -14.83 -2.13
N ALA A 112 -5.16 -13.62 -2.27
CA ALA A 112 -5.98 -12.42 -2.44
C ALA A 112 -6.95 -12.57 -3.62
N GLN A 113 -8.21 -12.20 -3.42
CA GLN A 113 -9.26 -12.29 -4.46
C GLN A 113 -8.94 -11.44 -5.69
N ARG A 114 -8.10 -10.41 -5.52
CA ARG A 114 -7.63 -9.53 -6.61
C ARG A 114 -6.12 -9.53 -6.65
N GLU A 115 -5.58 -9.76 -7.82
CA GLU A 115 -4.15 -9.63 -8.07
C GLU A 115 -3.76 -8.14 -8.21
N HIS A 116 -2.82 -7.71 -7.41
CA HIS A 116 -2.22 -6.39 -7.50
C HIS A 116 -0.73 -6.47 -7.15
N ALA A 117 0.10 -5.66 -7.80
CA ALA A 117 1.55 -5.70 -7.56
C ALA A 117 1.92 -5.44 -6.09
N SER A 118 1.11 -4.65 -5.35
CA SER A 118 1.34 -4.42 -3.93
C SER A 118 1.24 -5.69 -3.06
N ASN A 119 0.58 -6.75 -3.54
CA ASN A 119 0.52 -8.02 -2.81
C ASN A 119 1.90 -8.66 -2.67
N LEU A 120 2.82 -8.35 -3.58
CA LEU A 120 4.20 -8.83 -3.53
C LEU A 120 5.05 -8.14 -2.45
N GLY A 121 4.66 -6.93 -2.00
CA GLY A 121 5.49 -6.12 -1.11
C GLY A 121 5.85 -6.83 0.19
N GLY A 122 4.85 -7.34 0.90
CA GLY A 122 5.06 -8.10 2.13
C GLY A 122 5.80 -9.43 1.90
N LEU A 123 5.53 -10.10 0.77
CA LEU A 123 6.17 -11.38 0.43
C LEU A 123 7.67 -11.20 0.10
N ILE A 124 8.02 -10.19 -0.71
CA ILE A 124 9.41 -9.85 -1.02
C ILE A 124 10.14 -9.42 0.27
N ALA A 125 9.49 -8.59 1.09
CA ALA A 125 10.06 -8.14 2.35
C ALA A 125 10.37 -9.32 3.27
N GLU A 126 9.49 -10.30 3.36
CA GLU A 126 9.68 -11.49 4.21
C GLU A 126 10.84 -12.36 3.72
N GLN A 127 10.93 -12.64 2.43
CA GLN A 127 12.03 -13.46 1.90
C GLN A 127 13.40 -12.79 2.11
N ILE A 128 13.50 -11.46 1.92
CA ILE A 128 14.75 -10.71 2.16
C ILE A 128 15.05 -10.65 3.66
N ALA A 129 14.07 -10.41 4.51
CA ALA A 129 14.23 -10.37 5.96
C ALA A 129 14.70 -11.71 6.51
N GLN A 130 14.16 -12.82 6.00
CA GLN A 130 14.59 -14.18 6.36
C GLN A 130 16.08 -14.40 6.02
N ALA A 131 16.52 -13.99 4.83
CA ALA A 131 17.92 -14.08 4.43
C ALA A 131 18.86 -13.19 5.28
N ALA A 132 18.34 -12.06 5.78
CA ALA A 132 19.04 -11.14 6.67
C ALA A 132 19.01 -11.56 8.15
N GLY A 133 18.13 -12.48 8.55
CA GLY A 133 17.92 -12.88 9.93
C GLY A 133 17.14 -11.85 10.77
N VAL A 134 16.28 -11.04 10.13
CA VAL A 134 15.48 -9.98 10.75
C VAL A 134 13.99 -10.18 10.47
N LYS A 135 13.14 -9.29 11.01
CA LYS A 135 11.69 -9.32 10.77
C LYS A 135 11.28 -8.50 9.57
N ALA A 136 10.21 -8.95 8.93
CA ALA A 136 9.51 -8.22 7.86
C ALA A 136 8.19 -7.64 8.36
N TYR A 137 7.85 -6.46 7.84
CA TYR A 137 6.64 -5.74 8.21
C TYR A 137 5.91 -5.20 6.98
N ILE A 138 4.63 -4.90 7.16
CA ILE A 138 3.85 -3.99 6.30
C ILE A 138 3.29 -2.85 7.17
N ALA A 139 2.98 -1.72 6.55
CA ALA A 139 2.37 -0.58 7.24
C ALA A 139 1.17 -0.07 6.45
N ASP A 140 0.11 0.27 7.16
CA ASP A 140 -1.10 0.93 6.64
C ASP A 140 -1.48 0.45 5.22
N PRO A 141 -1.84 -0.85 5.03
CA PRO A 141 -2.20 -1.37 3.73
C PRO A 141 -3.43 -0.66 3.16
N VAL A 142 -3.66 -0.78 1.85
CA VAL A 142 -4.78 -0.11 1.16
C VAL A 142 -6.16 -0.53 1.68
N VAL A 143 -6.23 -1.62 2.42
CA VAL A 143 -7.42 -2.20 3.05
C VAL A 143 -7.57 -1.81 4.53
N VAL A 144 -6.85 -0.78 4.99
CA VAL A 144 -7.12 -0.20 6.31
C VAL A 144 -8.60 0.17 6.38
N ASP A 145 -9.30 -0.35 7.39
CA ASP A 145 -10.72 -0.15 7.57
C ASP A 145 -11.03 0.37 8.97
N GLU A 146 -11.29 1.67 9.03
CA GLU A 146 -11.69 2.41 10.22
C GLU A 146 -12.98 3.19 9.99
N LEU A 147 -13.73 2.83 8.91
CA LEU A 147 -14.99 3.50 8.58
C LEU A 147 -15.98 3.43 9.74
N ASP A 148 -16.65 4.53 9.98
CA ASP A 148 -17.84 4.53 10.83
C ASP A 148 -18.97 3.72 10.14
N ASP A 149 -19.85 3.09 10.92
CA ASP A 149 -20.90 2.22 10.37
C ASP A 149 -21.80 2.96 9.37
N ILE A 150 -22.07 4.23 9.62
CA ILE A 150 -22.87 5.06 8.71
C ILE A 150 -22.18 5.30 7.37
N ALA A 151 -20.83 5.32 7.33
CA ALA A 151 -20.07 5.48 6.11
C ALA A 151 -20.09 4.23 5.22
N ARG A 152 -20.52 3.08 5.76
CA ARG A 152 -20.67 1.83 5.00
C ARG A 152 -21.99 1.74 4.23
N LEU A 153 -22.94 2.62 4.53
CA LEU A 153 -24.26 2.60 3.88
C LEU A 153 -24.14 3.04 2.42
N SER A 154 -24.78 2.29 1.54
CA SER A 154 -25.11 2.68 0.18
C SER A 154 -26.62 2.70 0.02
N GLY A 155 -27.13 3.11 -1.14
CA GLY A 155 -28.56 3.05 -1.44
C GLY A 155 -29.11 1.63 -1.65
N ILE A 156 -28.23 0.61 -1.70
CA ILE A 156 -28.58 -0.80 -1.92
C ILE A 156 -27.85 -1.63 -0.86
N PRO A 157 -28.58 -2.30 0.05
CA PRO A 157 -27.95 -3.05 1.16
C PRO A 157 -26.99 -4.15 0.70
N GLU A 158 -27.22 -4.75 -0.47
CA GLU A 158 -26.36 -5.79 -1.06
C GLU A 158 -25.04 -5.24 -1.61
N CYS A 159 -24.90 -3.90 -1.68
CA CYS A 159 -23.70 -3.22 -2.19
C CYS A 159 -23.15 -2.24 -1.16
N PRO A 160 -22.69 -2.71 0.01
CA PRO A 160 -22.14 -1.80 1.03
C PRO A 160 -20.85 -1.12 0.52
N ARG A 161 -20.57 0.07 1.03
CA ARG A 161 -19.29 0.73 0.80
C ARG A 161 -18.19 0.03 1.61
N ILE A 162 -17.04 -0.10 1.00
CA ILE A 162 -15.86 -0.73 1.61
C ILE A 162 -14.67 0.23 1.59
N SER A 163 -13.78 0.07 2.56
CA SER A 163 -12.58 0.88 2.68
C SER A 163 -11.47 0.34 1.79
N ILE A 164 -11.18 1.03 0.68
CA ILE A 164 -9.97 0.81 -0.13
C ILE A 164 -9.42 2.16 -0.56
N PHE A 165 -8.34 2.59 0.07
CA PHE A 165 -7.78 3.91 -0.16
C PHE A 165 -6.25 3.94 0.01
N HIS A 166 -5.61 5.07 -0.26
CA HIS A 166 -4.16 5.22 -0.13
C HIS A 166 -3.76 5.50 1.34
N ALA A 167 -4.09 4.56 2.23
CA ALA A 167 -3.96 4.69 3.68
C ALA A 167 -2.56 5.13 4.11
N LEU A 168 -1.52 4.42 3.67
CA LEU A 168 -0.13 4.70 4.03
C LEU A 168 0.25 6.16 3.74
N ASN A 169 -0.03 6.65 2.52
CA ASN A 169 0.32 8.02 2.14
C ASN A 169 -0.53 9.05 2.87
N GLN A 170 -1.85 8.84 2.96
CA GLN A 170 -2.76 9.80 3.60
C GLN A 170 -2.42 9.96 5.08
N LYS A 171 -2.24 8.85 5.81
CA LYS A 171 -1.87 8.89 7.24
C LYS A 171 -0.48 9.48 7.47
N ALA A 172 0.49 9.16 6.62
CA ALA A 172 1.83 9.75 6.71
C ALA A 172 1.81 11.28 6.53
N ILE A 173 1.06 11.77 5.52
CA ILE A 173 0.92 13.21 5.28
C ILE A 173 0.13 13.89 6.39
N ALA A 174 -0.92 13.26 6.93
CA ALA A 174 -1.68 13.78 8.07
C ALA A 174 -0.81 13.93 9.33
N ARG A 175 0.01 12.92 9.65
CA ARG A 175 0.97 12.98 10.77
C ARG A 175 2.00 14.07 10.56
N ARG A 176 2.61 14.16 9.38
CA ARG A 176 3.59 15.23 9.04
C ARG A 176 2.96 16.63 9.11
N HIS A 177 1.69 16.77 8.67
CA HIS A 177 0.97 18.03 8.81
C HIS A 177 0.77 18.38 10.29
N ALA A 178 0.35 17.42 11.10
CA ALA A 178 0.15 17.63 12.54
C ALA A 178 1.44 18.10 13.23
N GLU A 179 2.57 17.45 12.97
CA GLU A 179 3.89 17.87 13.46
C GLU A 179 4.23 19.30 13.05
N LYS A 180 4.00 19.64 11.75
CA LYS A 180 4.27 20.98 11.22
C LYS A 180 3.47 22.09 11.92
N VAL A 181 2.25 21.78 12.38
CA VAL A 181 1.39 22.75 13.10
C VAL A 181 1.47 22.61 14.63
N GLY A 182 2.42 21.82 15.13
CA GLY A 182 2.66 21.61 16.56
C GLY A 182 1.53 20.90 17.29
N LYS A 183 0.80 19.99 16.60
CA LYS A 183 -0.30 19.20 17.16
C LYS A 183 -0.04 17.71 16.97
N ARG A 184 -0.78 16.88 17.70
CA ARG A 184 -0.82 15.45 17.43
C ARG A 184 -1.86 15.17 16.34
N TYR A 185 -1.66 14.15 15.54
CA TYR A 185 -2.63 13.74 14.51
C TYR A 185 -3.99 13.37 15.13
N GLU A 186 -3.97 12.77 16.33
CA GLU A 186 -5.15 12.38 17.10
C GLU A 186 -5.96 13.58 17.65
N ASP A 187 -5.42 14.78 17.57
CA ASP A 187 -6.12 16.01 18.01
C ASP A 187 -6.74 16.79 16.83
N LEU A 188 -6.62 16.24 15.59
CA LEU A 188 -7.05 16.93 14.37
C LEU A 188 -8.20 16.22 13.67
N ASN A 189 -9.05 17.04 13.03
CA ASN A 189 -9.99 16.60 12.00
C ASN A 189 -9.51 17.16 10.66
N LEU A 190 -9.31 16.28 9.67
CA LEU A 190 -8.71 16.63 8.39
C LEU A 190 -9.52 16.00 7.25
N VAL A 191 -9.53 16.65 6.11
CA VAL A 191 -9.85 16.01 4.82
C VAL A 191 -8.53 15.88 4.07
N VAL A 192 -8.16 14.63 3.74
CA VAL A 192 -6.91 14.35 3.05
C VAL A 192 -7.21 13.76 1.68
N ALA A 193 -6.66 14.38 0.64
CA ALA A 193 -6.77 13.92 -0.73
C ALA A 193 -5.42 13.38 -1.23
N HIS A 194 -5.38 12.11 -1.60
CA HIS A 194 -4.31 11.54 -2.40
C HIS A 194 -4.71 11.66 -3.87
N MET A 195 -3.92 12.36 -4.66
CA MET A 195 -4.16 12.58 -6.08
C MET A 195 -2.99 12.03 -6.90
N GLY A 196 -3.21 10.89 -7.54
CA GLY A 196 -2.23 10.17 -8.36
C GLY A 196 -2.92 9.46 -9.52
N GLY A 197 -2.40 8.31 -9.95
CA GLY A 197 -3.06 7.45 -10.93
C GLY A 197 -4.48 7.05 -10.48
N GLY A 198 -4.64 6.69 -9.20
CA GLY A 198 -5.92 6.65 -8.49
C GLY A 198 -6.07 7.86 -7.57
N ILE A 199 -7.31 8.20 -7.21
CA ILE A 199 -7.63 9.28 -6.28
C ILE A 199 -8.44 8.72 -5.11
N SER A 200 -8.01 9.06 -3.88
CA SER A 200 -8.84 8.84 -2.69
C SER A 200 -8.90 10.12 -1.85
N VAL A 201 -10.11 10.44 -1.41
CA VAL A 201 -10.39 11.56 -0.53
C VAL A 201 -11.04 11.02 0.74
N SER A 202 -10.46 11.29 1.87
CA SER A 202 -10.86 10.67 3.14
C SER A 202 -11.08 11.71 4.23
N ALA A 203 -12.08 11.46 5.07
CA ALA A 203 -12.32 12.19 6.31
C ALA A 203 -11.53 11.53 7.44
N HIS A 204 -10.56 12.26 7.98
CA HIS A 204 -9.78 11.85 9.13
C HIS A 204 -10.32 12.54 10.38
N CYS A 205 -10.72 11.76 11.37
CA CYS A 205 -11.20 12.24 12.66
C CYS A 205 -10.34 11.65 13.78
N LYS A 206 -9.60 12.49 14.47
CA LYS A 206 -8.80 12.12 15.64
C LYS A 206 -7.92 10.87 15.41
N GLY A 207 -7.18 10.87 14.31
CA GLY A 207 -6.25 9.78 13.97
C GLY A 207 -6.86 8.61 13.19
N ARG A 208 -8.21 8.51 13.08
CA ARG A 208 -8.93 7.47 12.33
C ARG A 208 -9.45 7.99 11.01
N VAL A 209 -9.56 7.13 10.01
CA VAL A 209 -10.20 7.42 8.73
C VAL A 209 -11.64 6.92 8.77
N ILE A 210 -12.56 7.83 9.08
CA ILE A 210 -13.97 7.49 9.34
C ILE A 210 -14.84 7.41 8.08
N ASP A 211 -14.37 7.95 6.97
CA ASP A 211 -15.02 7.86 5.65
C ASP A 211 -13.98 8.03 4.53
N THR A 212 -14.14 7.28 3.45
CA THR A 212 -13.30 7.37 2.25
C THR A 212 -14.02 6.82 1.04
N ASN A 213 -13.68 7.27 -0.17
CA ASN A 213 -14.13 6.61 -1.38
C ASN A 213 -13.30 5.34 -1.66
N ASN A 214 -13.89 4.39 -2.38
CA ASN A 214 -13.17 3.23 -2.89
C ASN A 214 -12.34 3.64 -4.12
N ALA A 215 -11.02 3.81 -3.93
CA ALA A 215 -10.09 4.30 -4.94
C ALA A 215 -9.65 3.22 -5.95
N LEU A 216 -10.18 2.00 -5.90
CA LEU A 216 -9.78 0.91 -6.78
C LEU A 216 -10.80 0.66 -7.90
N ASP A 217 -12.07 0.52 -7.56
CA ASP A 217 -13.12 0.12 -8.52
C ASP A 217 -14.50 0.66 -8.13
N GLY A 218 -14.54 1.67 -7.31
CA GLY A 218 -15.78 2.12 -6.75
C GLY A 218 -16.10 3.56 -7.08
N ASP A 219 -16.52 4.23 -6.05
CA ASP A 219 -16.96 5.60 -6.04
C ASP A 219 -15.78 6.59 -6.01
N GLY A 220 -16.10 7.85 -6.22
CA GLY A 220 -15.15 8.94 -6.06
C GLY A 220 -14.79 9.67 -7.35
N PRO A 221 -13.74 10.51 -7.33
CA PRO A 221 -13.34 11.30 -8.47
C PRO A 221 -12.84 10.46 -9.64
N ILE A 222 -13.06 10.94 -10.87
CA ILE A 222 -12.37 10.43 -12.06
C ILE A 222 -10.86 10.66 -11.88
N ALA A 223 -10.05 9.63 -12.12
CA ALA A 223 -8.61 9.68 -12.00
C ALA A 223 -7.94 9.22 -13.30
N PRO A 224 -6.64 9.47 -13.51
CA PRO A 224 -5.94 9.03 -14.73
C PRO A 224 -6.05 7.53 -15.02
N GLU A 225 -6.15 6.70 -13.98
CA GLU A 225 -6.19 5.24 -14.09
C GLU A 225 -7.49 4.63 -13.55
N ARG A 226 -8.54 5.44 -13.28
CA ARG A 226 -9.81 4.95 -12.69
C ARG A 226 -10.98 5.76 -13.19
N ALA A 227 -12.07 5.06 -13.51
CA ALA A 227 -13.30 5.71 -13.98
C ALA A 227 -13.97 6.58 -12.91
N GLY A 228 -13.76 6.27 -11.63
CA GLY A 228 -14.47 6.92 -10.53
C GLY A 228 -15.97 6.57 -10.53
N THR A 229 -16.79 7.46 -9.99
CA THR A 229 -18.24 7.26 -9.96
C THR A 229 -18.83 7.32 -11.37
N VAL A 230 -19.55 6.27 -11.76
CA VAL A 230 -20.31 6.21 -13.02
C VAL A 230 -21.82 6.15 -12.74
N PRO A 231 -22.67 6.65 -13.66
CA PRO A 231 -24.13 6.53 -13.50
C PRO A 231 -24.54 5.06 -13.45
N ALA A 232 -25.13 4.62 -12.32
CA ALA A 232 -25.43 3.21 -12.07
C ALA A 232 -26.32 2.57 -13.14
N GLY A 233 -27.39 3.27 -13.57
CA GLY A 233 -28.29 2.77 -14.62
C GLY A 233 -27.59 2.60 -15.97
N ALA A 234 -26.65 3.49 -16.32
CA ALA A 234 -25.86 3.37 -17.54
C ALA A 234 -24.90 2.19 -17.46
N LEU A 235 -24.28 1.97 -16.30
CA LEU A 235 -23.41 0.81 -16.06
C LEU A 235 -24.18 -0.51 -16.19
N VAL A 236 -25.36 -0.60 -15.59
CA VAL A 236 -26.23 -1.80 -15.73
C VAL A 236 -26.57 -2.04 -17.20
N ASN A 237 -27.00 -1.02 -17.95
CA ASN A 237 -27.29 -1.16 -19.39
C ASN A 237 -26.05 -1.61 -20.18
N LEU A 238 -24.87 -1.14 -19.83
CA LEU A 238 -23.61 -1.57 -20.45
C LEU A 238 -23.33 -3.05 -20.17
N CYS A 239 -23.46 -3.48 -18.92
CA CYS A 239 -23.23 -4.87 -18.49
C CYS A 239 -24.15 -5.86 -19.21
N PHE A 240 -25.42 -5.50 -19.41
CA PHE A 240 -26.43 -6.36 -20.04
C PHE A 240 -26.64 -6.09 -21.54
N SER A 241 -25.77 -5.28 -22.16
CA SER A 241 -25.85 -4.98 -23.61
C SER A 241 -25.47 -6.17 -24.52
N GLY A 242 -24.82 -7.20 -23.98
CA GLY A 242 -24.22 -8.30 -24.73
C GLY A 242 -22.95 -7.92 -25.51
N LYS A 243 -22.45 -6.69 -25.41
CA LYS A 243 -21.28 -6.20 -26.16
C LYS A 243 -19.96 -6.45 -25.43
N TYR A 244 -20.00 -6.55 -24.10
CA TYR A 244 -18.81 -6.61 -23.26
C TYR A 244 -18.91 -7.74 -22.25
N SER A 245 -17.80 -8.43 -22.01
CA SER A 245 -17.68 -9.39 -20.91
C SER A 245 -17.53 -8.64 -19.56
N GLN A 246 -17.78 -9.34 -18.46
CA GLN A 246 -17.49 -8.81 -17.13
C GLN A 246 -16.05 -8.28 -17.02
N ARG A 247 -15.09 -9.02 -17.60
CA ARG A 247 -13.67 -8.64 -17.61
C ARG A 247 -13.43 -7.30 -18.34
N ASP A 248 -14.14 -7.09 -19.46
CA ASP A 248 -14.01 -5.86 -20.23
C ASP A 248 -14.56 -4.67 -19.46
N VAL A 249 -15.73 -4.84 -18.82
CA VAL A 249 -16.33 -3.77 -17.99
C VAL A 249 -15.43 -3.43 -16.79
N LEU A 250 -14.90 -4.45 -16.08
CA LEU A 250 -13.97 -4.21 -14.97
C LEU A 250 -12.71 -3.47 -15.41
N LYS A 251 -12.20 -3.73 -16.63
CA LYS A 251 -11.07 -2.98 -17.19
C LYS A 251 -11.40 -1.53 -17.53
N MET A 252 -12.66 -1.22 -17.83
CA MET A 252 -13.10 0.18 -18.07
C MET A 252 -13.20 0.98 -16.77
N LEU A 253 -13.42 0.29 -15.64
CA LEU A 253 -13.52 0.91 -14.33
C LEU A 253 -12.15 1.13 -13.65
N ALA A 254 -11.15 0.27 -13.99
CA ALA A 254 -9.84 0.18 -13.33
C ALA A 254 -8.71 0.78 -14.18
#